data_8f4afdaa04c82e0becb056d01f2d3121
#
_entry.id   8f4afdaa04c82e0becb056d01f2d3121
#
_cell.length_a   1.000
_cell.length_b   1.000
_cell.length_c   1.000
_cell.angle_alpha   90.00
_cell.angle_beta   90.00
_cell.angle_gamma   90.00
#
_symmetry.space_group_name_H-M   'P 1'
#
loop_
_entity.id
_entity.type
_entity.pdbx_description
1 polymer ?
#
loop_
_entity_poly.entity_id
_entity_poly.type
_entity_poly.pdbx_seq_one_letter_code
_entity_poly.pdbx_strand_id
1 'polypeptide(L)'
;PFLKWAGGKYRLTDEINRVLPKRKHCLVEPFVGAGAVFLNSHFERYILADINPDLIHLFNIVKQDVEGYIQACKPVFFHSDANTESYYYTKRQEFNQSTDIFQRAVLFLYLNRFGFNGLCRYNAKNEFNVPFGAYKTHYFPEEELRFFAAKAQSAVFICADFQQTFEMADEDCVIYCDPPYAPISQNSNFTNYSGNEFSIAHQR
;
A
#
# COMPACT_ATOMS: atom_id res chain seq x y z
N PRO A 1 -9.60 -3.19 -0.86
CA PRO A 1 -8.50 -2.19 -1.03
C PRO A 1 -8.58 -1.50 -2.38
N PHE A 2 -8.25 -0.21 -2.44
CA PHE A 2 -8.18 0.55 -3.69
C PHE A 2 -6.85 0.33 -4.44
N LEU A 3 -5.82 -0.20 -3.78
CA LEU A 3 -4.56 -0.61 -4.40
C LEU A 3 -4.58 -2.09 -4.79
N LYS A 4 -3.91 -2.43 -5.87
CA LYS A 4 -3.45 -3.78 -6.16
C LYS A 4 -2.18 -4.03 -5.34
N TRP A 5 -2.06 -5.19 -4.72
CA TRP A 5 -0.88 -5.50 -3.89
C TRP A 5 -0.52 -6.97 -3.99
N ALA A 6 0.73 -7.26 -4.38
CA ALA A 6 1.21 -8.62 -4.46
C ALA A 6 1.24 -9.25 -3.06
N GLY A 7 0.74 -10.47 -2.92
CA GLY A 7 0.63 -11.14 -1.62
C GLY A 7 -0.51 -10.65 -0.73
N GLY A 8 -1.36 -9.73 -1.20
CA GLY A 8 -2.48 -9.21 -0.44
C GLY A 8 -3.43 -10.30 0.07
N LYS A 9 -3.84 -10.21 1.33
CA LYS A 9 -4.60 -11.24 2.05
C LYS A 9 -6.13 -11.12 1.90
N TYR A 10 -6.62 -10.35 0.91
CA TYR A 10 -8.05 -10.10 0.74
C TYR A 10 -8.91 -11.39 0.73
N ARG A 11 -8.42 -12.46 0.09
CA ARG A 11 -9.13 -13.75 0.02
C ARG A 11 -9.13 -14.53 1.34
N LEU A 12 -8.28 -14.17 2.29
CA LEU A 12 -8.10 -14.83 3.58
C LEU A 12 -8.67 -14.01 4.74
N THR A 13 -9.28 -12.86 4.47
CA THR A 13 -9.75 -11.95 5.53
C THR A 13 -10.78 -12.59 6.44
N ASP A 14 -11.65 -13.46 5.93
CA ASP A 14 -12.65 -14.16 6.73
C ASP A 14 -12.00 -15.16 7.71
N GLU A 15 -11.01 -15.93 7.24
CA GLU A 15 -10.25 -16.86 8.07
C GLU A 15 -9.41 -16.10 9.12
N ILE A 16 -8.75 -15.01 8.71
CA ILE A 16 -7.99 -14.16 9.61
C ILE A 16 -8.90 -13.60 10.71
N ASN A 17 -10.07 -13.07 10.36
CA ASN A 17 -11.03 -12.52 11.32
C ASN A 17 -11.59 -13.58 12.29
N ARG A 18 -11.63 -14.86 11.92
CA ARG A 18 -12.05 -15.95 12.83
C ARG A 18 -11.04 -16.22 13.93
N VAL A 19 -9.75 -15.99 13.67
CA VAL A 19 -8.67 -16.24 14.63
C VAL A 19 -8.23 -15.00 15.40
N LEU A 20 -8.56 -13.80 14.92
CA LEU A 20 -8.26 -12.56 15.64
C LEU A 20 -9.03 -12.49 16.96
N PRO A 21 -8.38 -12.08 18.07
CA PRO A 21 -9.00 -11.98 19.39
C PRO A 21 -10.14 -10.95 19.42
N LYS A 22 -11.37 -11.38 19.74
CA LYS A 22 -12.57 -10.53 19.75
C LYS A 22 -12.64 -9.54 20.95
N ARG A 23 -11.77 -9.73 21.95
CA ARG A 23 -11.77 -8.89 23.18
C ARG A 23 -10.74 -7.76 23.15
N LYS A 24 -10.01 -7.63 22.06
CA LYS A 24 -9.03 -6.57 21.87
C LYS A 24 -9.64 -5.38 21.13
N HIS A 25 -9.24 -4.18 21.50
CA HIS A 25 -9.79 -2.95 20.98
C HIS A 25 -8.93 -2.34 19.86
N CYS A 26 -7.67 -2.79 19.77
CA CYS A 26 -6.69 -2.26 18.83
C CYS A 26 -6.09 -3.36 17.95
N LEU A 27 -6.00 -3.09 16.65
CA LEU A 27 -5.23 -3.90 15.70
C LEU A 27 -3.97 -3.14 15.28
N VAL A 28 -2.82 -3.80 15.36
CA VAL A 28 -1.53 -3.30 14.88
C VAL A 28 -1.09 -4.13 13.68
N GLU A 29 -0.84 -3.49 12.55
CA GLU A 29 -0.28 -4.12 11.35
C GLU A 29 1.07 -3.47 11.00
N PRO A 30 2.22 -4.09 11.33
CA PRO A 30 3.54 -3.57 10.98
C PRO A 30 3.90 -3.65 9.50
N PHE A 31 3.12 -4.42 8.73
CA PHE A 31 3.28 -4.64 7.29
C PHE A 31 1.92 -4.46 6.62
N VAL A 32 1.37 -3.23 6.66
CA VAL A 32 -0.02 -2.99 6.26
C VAL A 32 -0.28 -3.25 4.77
N GLY A 33 0.71 -3.03 3.91
CA GLY A 33 0.54 -3.17 2.47
C GLY A 33 -0.72 -2.44 1.96
N ALA A 34 -1.58 -3.10 1.19
CA ALA A 34 -2.84 -2.49 0.74
C ALA A 34 -3.95 -2.40 1.82
N GLY A 35 -3.68 -2.79 3.06
CA GLY A 35 -4.62 -2.70 4.17
C GLY A 35 -5.77 -3.71 4.09
N ALA A 36 -5.54 -4.91 3.56
CA ALA A 36 -6.61 -5.88 3.36
C ALA A 36 -7.25 -6.33 4.67
N VAL A 37 -6.45 -6.60 5.72
CA VAL A 37 -6.94 -7.03 7.03
C VAL A 37 -7.59 -5.86 7.75
N PHE A 38 -6.94 -4.70 7.79
CA PHE A 38 -7.51 -3.45 8.32
C PHE A 38 -8.93 -3.19 7.77
N LEU A 39 -9.09 -3.19 6.44
CA LEU A 39 -10.36 -2.84 5.79
C LEU A 39 -11.49 -3.84 6.08
N ASN A 40 -11.17 -5.08 6.41
CA ASN A 40 -12.14 -6.16 6.64
C ASN A 40 -12.25 -6.60 8.11
N SER A 41 -11.52 -5.97 9.04
CA SER A 41 -11.59 -6.25 10.48
C SER A 41 -12.43 -5.19 11.22
N HIS A 42 -12.79 -5.48 12.48
CA HIS A 42 -13.63 -4.62 13.30
C HIS A 42 -12.96 -4.37 14.66
N PHE A 43 -12.13 -3.32 14.71
CA PHE A 43 -11.50 -2.82 15.93
C PHE A 43 -11.87 -1.35 16.14
N GLU A 44 -11.76 -0.87 17.37
CA GLU A 44 -12.05 0.53 17.70
C GLU A 44 -10.96 1.47 17.19
N ARG A 45 -9.69 0.99 17.20
CA ARG A 45 -8.53 1.73 16.72
C ARG A 45 -7.54 0.83 15.97
N TYR A 46 -6.73 1.46 15.14
CA TYR A 46 -5.72 0.78 14.32
C TYR A 46 -4.41 1.54 14.34
N ILE A 47 -3.29 0.81 14.47
CA ILE A 47 -1.94 1.30 14.24
C ILE A 47 -1.38 0.56 13.04
N LEU A 48 -1.23 1.26 11.92
CA LEU A 48 -0.93 0.66 10.63
C LEU A 48 0.40 1.23 10.12
N ALA A 49 1.38 0.37 9.93
CA ALA A 49 2.71 0.76 9.51
C ALA A 49 3.16 0.04 8.24
N ASP A 50 4.00 0.69 7.51
CA ASP A 50 4.77 0.13 6.40
C ASP A 50 6.07 0.92 6.27
N ILE A 51 7.11 0.27 5.78
CA ILE A 51 8.40 0.94 5.53
C ILE A 51 8.38 1.81 4.26
N ASN A 52 7.36 1.65 3.40
CA ASN A 52 7.21 2.41 2.17
C ASN A 52 6.58 3.79 2.42
N PRO A 53 7.35 4.89 2.32
CA PRO A 53 6.84 6.22 2.58
C PRO A 53 5.77 6.68 1.57
N ASP A 54 5.85 6.28 0.30
CA ASP A 54 4.87 6.65 -0.72
C ASP A 54 3.50 6.05 -0.42
N LEU A 55 3.46 4.81 0.10
CA LEU A 55 2.23 4.16 0.55
C LEU A 55 1.60 4.88 1.75
N ILE A 56 2.40 5.18 2.75
CA ILE A 56 1.91 5.84 3.97
C ILE A 56 1.47 7.29 3.72
N HIS A 57 2.20 8.02 2.89
CA HIS A 57 1.79 9.35 2.45
C HIS A 57 0.44 9.31 1.72
N LEU A 58 0.28 8.37 0.77
CA LEU A 58 -0.98 8.17 0.07
C LEU A 58 -2.14 7.90 1.05
N PHE A 59 -1.97 7.01 2.02
CA PHE A 59 -3.02 6.70 2.99
C PHE A 59 -3.40 7.89 3.86
N ASN A 60 -2.44 8.68 4.31
CA ASN A 60 -2.69 9.89 5.09
C ASN A 60 -3.40 10.98 4.25
N ILE A 61 -3.04 11.16 2.99
CA ILE A 61 -3.69 12.11 2.06
C ILE A 61 -5.15 11.70 1.84
N VAL A 62 -5.40 10.41 1.51
CA VAL A 62 -6.76 9.90 1.28
C VAL A 62 -7.62 10.01 2.55
N LYS A 63 -7.05 9.75 3.73
CA LYS A 63 -7.71 9.93 5.02
C LYS A 63 -8.10 11.39 5.27
N GLN A 64 -7.25 12.34 4.91
CA GLN A 64 -7.43 13.75 5.18
C GLN A 64 -8.44 14.42 4.25
N ASP A 65 -8.34 14.18 2.94
CA ASP A 65 -9.21 14.78 1.91
C ASP A 65 -9.37 13.85 0.71
N VAL A 66 -10.27 12.89 0.83
CA VAL A 66 -10.53 11.91 -0.22
C VAL A 66 -11.12 12.53 -1.48
N GLU A 67 -11.99 13.54 -1.35
CA GLU A 67 -12.64 14.15 -2.52
C GLU A 67 -11.65 15.00 -3.31
N GLY A 68 -10.85 15.82 -2.64
CA GLY A 68 -9.75 16.56 -3.30
C GLY A 68 -8.76 15.63 -3.98
N TYR A 69 -8.40 14.52 -3.33
CA TYR A 69 -7.52 13.51 -3.91
C TYR A 69 -8.14 12.83 -5.15
N ILE A 70 -9.42 12.44 -5.10
CA ILE A 70 -10.16 11.86 -6.24
C ILE A 70 -10.16 12.84 -7.42
N GLN A 71 -10.46 14.12 -7.19
CA GLN A 71 -10.46 15.14 -8.24
C GLN A 71 -9.06 15.32 -8.87
N ALA A 72 -8.01 15.26 -8.08
CA ALA A 72 -6.62 15.35 -8.57
C ALA A 72 -6.19 14.12 -9.39
N CYS A 73 -6.73 12.93 -9.09
CA CYS A 73 -6.43 11.71 -9.84
C CYS A 73 -7.12 11.65 -11.21
N LYS A 74 -8.33 12.22 -11.35
CA LYS A 74 -9.15 12.11 -12.56
C LYS A 74 -8.42 12.56 -13.85
N PRO A 75 -7.71 13.69 -13.91
CA PRO A 75 -6.99 14.10 -15.11
C PRO A 75 -5.92 13.09 -15.58
N VAL A 76 -5.29 12.39 -14.64
CA VAL A 76 -4.26 11.39 -14.94
C VAL A 76 -4.90 10.08 -15.43
N PHE A 77 -5.98 9.64 -14.76
CA PHE A 77 -6.65 8.36 -15.07
C PHE A 77 -7.51 8.41 -16.32
N PHE A 78 -8.13 9.54 -16.62
CA PHE A 78 -9.04 9.72 -17.76
C PHE A 78 -8.41 10.49 -18.93
N HIS A 79 -7.08 10.65 -18.92
CA HIS A 79 -6.36 11.15 -20.09
C HIS A 79 -6.56 10.20 -21.28
N SER A 80 -6.67 10.71 -22.50
CA SER A 80 -6.86 9.89 -23.73
C SER A 80 -5.81 8.78 -23.86
N ASP A 81 -4.58 9.07 -23.47
CA ASP A 81 -3.45 8.16 -23.55
C ASP A 81 -3.14 7.40 -22.25
N ALA A 82 -4.01 7.52 -21.23
CA ALA A 82 -3.74 6.97 -19.89
C ALA A 82 -3.34 5.49 -19.92
N ASN A 83 -3.87 4.70 -20.86
CA ASN A 83 -3.57 3.28 -21.02
C ASN A 83 -2.58 3.00 -22.17
N THR A 84 -1.63 3.89 -22.39
CA THR A 84 -0.55 3.69 -23.35
C THR A 84 0.79 3.54 -22.62
N GLU A 85 1.70 2.79 -23.24
CA GLU A 85 3.04 2.57 -22.71
C GLU A 85 3.83 3.87 -22.57
N SER A 86 3.76 4.76 -23.56
CA SER A 86 4.46 6.05 -23.56
C SER A 86 4.01 6.95 -22.41
N TYR A 87 2.69 7.08 -22.21
CA TYR A 87 2.14 7.88 -21.10
C TYR A 87 2.53 7.30 -19.75
N TYR A 88 2.44 5.96 -19.60
CA TYR A 88 2.85 5.28 -18.38
C TYR A 88 4.31 5.59 -17.99
N TYR A 89 5.24 5.46 -18.94
CA TYR A 89 6.65 5.72 -18.64
C TYR A 89 6.93 7.21 -18.41
N THR A 90 6.21 8.12 -19.05
CA THR A 90 6.27 9.55 -18.72
C THR A 90 5.85 9.79 -17.27
N LYS A 91 4.69 9.23 -16.84
CA LYS A 91 4.21 9.37 -15.46
C LYS A 91 5.12 8.71 -14.44
N ARG A 92 5.75 7.59 -14.78
CA ARG A 92 6.76 6.94 -13.94
C ARG A 92 8.00 7.82 -13.77
N GLN A 93 8.43 8.48 -14.82
CA GLN A 93 9.55 9.42 -14.75
C GLN A 93 9.19 10.64 -13.89
N GLU A 94 8.01 11.23 -14.07
CA GLU A 94 7.49 12.33 -13.24
C GLU A 94 7.45 11.93 -11.76
N PHE A 95 6.95 10.73 -11.44
CA PHE A 95 6.95 10.20 -10.08
C PHE A 95 8.35 10.13 -9.48
N ASN A 96 9.32 9.58 -10.23
CA ASN A 96 10.69 9.41 -9.76
C ASN A 96 11.43 10.74 -9.58
N GLN A 97 11.04 11.79 -10.31
CA GLN A 97 11.65 13.12 -10.23
C GLN A 97 10.97 14.04 -9.22
N SER A 98 9.69 13.76 -8.89
CA SER A 98 8.91 14.63 -8.01
C SER A 98 9.33 14.47 -6.54
N THR A 99 9.42 15.61 -5.84
CA THR A 99 9.54 15.70 -4.38
C THR A 99 8.24 16.14 -3.72
N ASP A 100 7.21 16.49 -4.51
CA ASP A 100 5.90 16.84 -4.02
C ASP A 100 5.13 15.59 -3.58
N ILE A 101 4.85 15.50 -2.29
CA ILE A 101 4.21 14.33 -1.66
C ILE A 101 2.81 14.09 -2.24
N PHE A 102 2.03 15.15 -2.49
CA PHE A 102 0.69 15.02 -3.02
C PHE A 102 0.70 14.53 -4.48
N GLN A 103 1.54 15.13 -5.31
CA GLN A 103 1.75 14.69 -6.69
C GLN A 103 2.22 13.24 -6.76
N ARG A 104 3.19 12.87 -5.90
CA ARG A 104 3.64 11.48 -5.80
C ARG A 104 2.51 10.53 -5.44
N ALA A 105 1.64 10.89 -4.50
CA ALA A 105 0.49 10.06 -4.12
C ALA A 105 -0.49 9.85 -5.28
N VAL A 106 -0.78 10.89 -6.07
CA VAL A 106 -1.61 10.79 -7.29
C VAL A 106 -0.99 9.84 -8.31
N LEU A 107 0.30 10.03 -8.58
CA LEU A 107 1.03 9.21 -9.54
C LEU A 107 1.24 7.77 -9.04
N PHE A 108 1.41 7.55 -7.73
CA PHE A 108 1.56 6.22 -7.14
C PHE A 108 0.32 5.37 -7.38
N LEU A 109 -0.89 5.92 -7.17
CA LEU A 109 -2.13 5.22 -7.46
C LEU A 109 -2.23 4.86 -8.95
N TYR A 110 -1.92 5.80 -9.84
CA TYR A 110 -1.92 5.56 -11.28
C TYR A 110 -0.93 4.44 -11.66
N LEU A 111 0.31 4.52 -11.21
CA LEU A 111 1.36 3.53 -11.49
C LEU A 111 1.01 2.14 -10.94
N ASN A 112 0.40 2.08 -9.76
CA ASN A 112 -0.07 0.83 -9.19
C ASN A 112 -1.20 0.20 -10.03
N ARG A 113 -2.14 1.00 -10.54
CA ARG A 113 -3.29 0.51 -11.31
C ARG A 113 -2.93 0.10 -12.74
N PHE A 114 -1.99 0.80 -13.38
CA PHE A 114 -1.56 0.57 -14.76
C PHE A 114 -0.25 -0.23 -14.87
N GLY A 115 0.50 -0.37 -13.79
CA GLY A 115 1.72 -1.16 -13.72
C GLY A 115 1.46 -2.66 -13.70
N PHE A 116 2.45 -3.43 -14.13
CA PHE A 116 2.39 -4.88 -14.25
C PHE A 116 2.04 -5.56 -12.91
N ASN A 117 0.95 -6.31 -12.89
CA ASN A 117 0.44 -7.09 -11.75
C ASN A 117 0.22 -6.29 -10.44
N GLY A 118 0.11 -4.95 -10.51
CA GLY A 118 -0.02 -4.12 -9.32
C GLY A 118 1.19 -4.24 -8.39
N LEU A 119 2.36 -4.54 -8.94
CA LEU A 119 3.59 -4.58 -8.17
C LEU A 119 3.94 -3.18 -7.66
N CYS A 120 4.56 -3.14 -6.49
CA CYS A 120 5.24 -1.98 -5.96
C CYS A 120 6.71 -2.36 -5.79
N ARG A 121 7.59 -1.78 -6.60
CA ARG A 121 9.01 -2.14 -6.62
C ARG A 121 9.86 -0.94 -6.95
N TYR A 122 10.97 -0.80 -6.21
CA TYR A 122 11.97 0.22 -6.40
C TYR A 122 13.34 -0.42 -6.74
N ASN A 123 14.16 0.28 -7.50
CA ASN A 123 15.54 -0.13 -7.76
C ASN A 123 16.50 0.33 -6.63
N ALA A 124 17.77 0.00 -6.74
CA ALA A 124 18.79 0.39 -5.77
C ALA A 124 19.00 1.92 -5.64
N LYS A 125 18.48 2.72 -6.59
CA LYS A 125 18.47 4.19 -6.53
C LYS A 125 17.19 4.74 -5.92
N ASN A 126 16.34 3.87 -5.36
CA ASN A 126 15.02 4.20 -4.83
C ASN A 126 14.06 4.80 -5.88
N GLU A 127 14.18 4.39 -7.15
CA GLU A 127 13.28 4.77 -8.22
C GLU A 127 12.26 3.66 -8.48
N PHE A 128 10.98 4.02 -8.59
CA PHE A 128 9.93 3.09 -8.98
C PHE A 128 10.19 2.53 -10.37
N ASN A 129 10.25 1.21 -10.52
CA ASN A 129 10.74 0.55 -11.73
C ASN A 129 9.82 -0.54 -12.29
N VAL A 130 8.55 -0.56 -11.88
CA VAL A 130 7.58 -1.51 -12.41
C VAL A 130 7.29 -1.19 -13.88
N PRO A 131 7.24 -2.18 -14.78
CA PRO A 131 6.90 -1.97 -16.17
C PRO A 131 5.40 -1.74 -16.38
N PHE A 132 5.02 -1.24 -17.56
CA PHE A 132 3.62 -1.10 -17.97
C PHE A 132 2.89 -2.45 -17.99
N GLY A 133 1.65 -2.49 -17.53
CA GLY A 133 0.89 -3.71 -17.36
C GLY A 133 0.10 -4.15 -18.61
N ALA A 134 -0.06 -3.27 -19.60
CA ALA A 134 -0.77 -3.51 -20.87
C ALA A 134 -2.18 -4.12 -20.69
N TYR A 135 -2.96 -3.61 -19.72
CA TYR A 135 -4.31 -4.11 -19.43
C TYR A 135 -5.30 -3.70 -20.53
N LYS A 136 -6.23 -4.59 -20.88
CA LYS A 136 -7.33 -4.28 -21.83
C LYS A 136 -8.31 -3.25 -21.26
N THR A 137 -8.52 -3.28 -19.96
CA THR A 137 -9.43 -2.38 -19.23
C THR A 137 -8.72 -1.84 -18.00
N HIS A 138 -9.02 -0.62 -17.64
CA HIS A 138 -8.56 0.02 -16.42
C HIS A 138 -9.77 0.49 -15.60
N TYR A 139 -9.58 0.56 -14.29
CA TYR A 139 -10.62 0.92 -13.34
C TYR A 139 -10.07 1.97 -12.37
N PHE A 140 -10.80 3.06 -12.19
CA PHE A 140 -10.52 4.07 -11.18
C PHE A 140 -11.28 3.73 -9.90
N PRO A 141 -10.62 3.47 -8.75
CA PRO A 141 -11.24 2.91 -7.55
C PRO A 141 -11.88 3.99 -6.66
N GLU A 142 -12.81 4.77 -7.19
CA GLU A 142 -13.40 5.93 -6.52
C GLU A 142 -14.20 5.52 -5.26
N GLU A 143 -15.00 4.46 -5.35
CA GLU A 143 -15.80 3.96 -4.21
C GLU A 143 -14.91 3.36 -3.12
N GLU A 144 -13.88 2.62 -3.52
CA GLU A 144 -12.93 2.02 -2.57
C GLU A 144 -12.08 3.09 -1.85
N LEU A 145 -11.76 4.20 -2.53
CA LEU A 145 -11.09 5.36 -1.91
C LEU A 145 -11.98 5.97 -0.82
N ARG A 146 -13.27 6.20 -1.09
CA ARG A 146 -14.21 6.72 -0.09
C ARG A 146 -14.41 5.75 1.06
N PHE A 147 -14.55 4.45 0.77
CA PHE A 147 -14.64 3.43 1.81
C PHE A 147 -13.40 3.41 2.70
N PHE A 148 -12.20 3.47 2.09
CA PHE A 148 -10.95 3.53 2.82
C PHE A 148 -10.90 4.78 3.72
N ALA A 149 -11.20 5.96 3.17
CA ALA A 149 -11.15 7.22 3.92
C ALA A 149 -12.08 7.22 5.14
N ALA A 150 -13.30 6.68 4.99
CA ALA A 150 -14.23 6.54 6.10
C ALA A 150 -13.67 5.61 7.19
N LYS A 151 -13.15 4.44 6.81
CA LYS A 151 -12.54 3.48 7.74
C LYS A 151 -11.27 4.02 8.40
N ALA A 152 -10.48 4.79 7.66
CA ALA A 152 -9.20 5.35 8.08
C ALA A 152 -9.32 6.37 9.23
N GLN A 153 -10.52 6.87 9.55
CA GLN A 153 -10.69 7.82 10.66
C GLN A 153 -10.32 7.21 12.02
N SER A 154 -10.47 5.89 12.17
CA SER A 154 -10.06 5.16 13.39
C SER A 154 -8.61 4.63 13.35
N ALA A 155 -7.83 4.97 12.32
CA ALA A 155 -6.49 4.45 12.08
C ALA A 155 -5.42 5.55 12.15
N VAL A 156 -4.24 5.19 12.62
CA VAL A 156 -3.01 5.97 12.48
C VAL A 156 -2.10 5.25 11.49
N PHE A 157 -1.60 5.97 10.47
CA PHE A 157 -0.67 5.43 9.47
C PHE A 157 0.72 6.00 9.70
N ILE A 158 1.71 5.12 9.82
CA ILE A 158 3.07 5.48 10.23
C ILE A 158 4.08 4.84 9.28
N CYS A 159 5.02 5.65 8.77
CA CYS A 159 6.18 5.13 8.06
C CYS A 159 7.22 4.69 9.09
N ALA A 160 7.22 3.40 9.41
CA ALA A 160 8.07 2.82 10.45
C ALA A 160 8.42 1.37 10.10
N ASP A 161 9.51 0.88 10.67
CA ASP A 161 9.80 -0.55 10.64
C ASP A 161 8.94 -1.32 11.66
N PHE A 162 8.99 -2.64 11.58
CA PHE A 162 8.17 -3.51 12.42
C PHE A 162 8.56 -3.45 13.91
N GLN A 163 9.84 -3.21 14.24
CA GLN A 163 10.31 -3.13 15.63
C GLN A 163 9.75 -1.88 16.31
N GLN A 164 9.86 -0.73 15.64
CA GLN A 164 9.25 0.52 16.09
C GLN A 164 7.73 0.39 16.24
N THR A 165 7.10 -0.34 15.33
CA THR A 165 5.64 -0.54 15.38
C THR A 165 5.24 -1.44 16.56
N PHE A 166 6.04 -2.44 16.92
CA PHE A 166 5.78 -3.29 18.09
C PHE A 166 5.83 -2.50 19.41
N GLU A 167 6.72 -1.52 19.52
CA GLU A 167 6.83 -0.66 20.70
C GLU A 167 5.60 0.22 20.93
N MET A 168 4.77 0.42 19.89
CA MET A 168 3.52 1.19 20.00
C MET A 168 2.33 0.35 20.47
N ALA A 169 2.46 -0.97 20.51
CA ALA A 169 1.40 -1.86 20.96
C ALA A 169 1.33 -1.87 22.49
N ASP A 170 0.11 -1.76 23.02
CA ASP A 170 -0.19 -1.94 24.44
C ASP A 170 -0.93 -3.26 24.70
N GLU A 171 -1.34 -3.49 25.94
CA GLU A 171 -2.03 -4.72 26.36
C GLU A 171 -3.39 -4.92 25.68
N ASP A 172 -4.02 -3.85 25.18
CA ASP A 172 -5.30 -3.90 24.45
C ASP A 172 -5.13 -4.17 22.96
N CYS A 173 -3.90 -4.22 22.46
CA CYS A 173 -3.62 -4.48 21.07
C CYS A 173 -3.50 -5.96 20.75
N VAL A 174 -3.87 -6.31 19.52
CA VAL A 174 -3.43 -7.52 18.84
C VAL A 174 -2.57 -7.12 17.65
N ILE A 175 -1.46 -7.84 17.46
CA ILE A 175 -0.54 -7.59 16.36
C ILE A 175 -0.77 -8.66 15.28
N TYR A 176 -1.05 -8.20 14.06
CA TYR A 176 -1.12 -9.05 12.87
C TYR A 176 0.11 -8.81 12.00
N CYS A 177 0.98 -9.83 11.89
CA CYS A 177 2.22 -9.76 11.11
C CYS A 177 2.09 -10.57 9.82
N ASP A 178 2.28 -9.90 8.69
CA ASP A 178 2.38 -10.49 7.35
C ASP A 178 3.64 -9.96 6.64
N PRO A 179 4.83 -10.35 7.12
CA PRO A 179 6.09 -9.85 6.56
C PRO A 179 6.30 -10.34 5.14
N PRO A 180 7.11 -9.64 4.32
CA PRO A 180 7.58 -10.16 3.05
C PRO A 180 8.24 -11.53 3.23
N TYR A 181 7.92 -12.49 2.37
CA TYR A 181 8.54 -13.80 2.44
C TYR A 181 9.99 -13.75 1.96
N ALA A 182 10.92 -14.33 2.71
CA ALA A 182 12.29 -14.48 2.25
C ALA A 182 12.30 -15.36 0.98
N PRO A 183 13.07 -14.99 -0.06
CA PRO A 183 13.14 -15.77 -1.28
C PRO A 183 13.70 -17.16 -1.00
N ILE A 184 12.98 -18.20 -1.44
CA ILE A 184 13.39 -19.61 -1.31
C ILE A 184 14.61 -19.93 -2.19
N SER A 185 14.91 -19.09 -3.18
CA SER A 185 16.06 -19.21 -4.07
C SER A 185 16.72 -17.86 -4.34
N GLN A 186 18.06 -17.86 -4.55
CA GLN A 186 18.85 -16.66 -4.85
C GLN A 186 18.40 -15.88 -6.12
N ASN A 187 17.52 -16.45 -6.94
CA ASN A 187 17.03 -15.88 -8.19
C ASN A 187 15.64 -15.20 -8.10
N SER A 188 14.99 -15.18 -6.93
CA SER A 188 13.67 -14.57 -6.77
C SER A 188 13.77 -13.18 -6.12
N ASN A 189 13.92 -12.15 -6.93
CA ASN A 189 13.99 -10.74 -6.50
C ASN A 189 12.62 -10.13 -6.12
N PHE A 190 11.71 -10.89 -5.49
CA PHE A 190 10.37 -10.40 -5.14
C PHE A 190 10.31 -9.59 -3.84
N THR A 191 11.40 -9.44 -3.09
CA THR A 191 11.43 -8.87 -1.74
C THR A 191 11.81 -7.39 -1.65
N ASN A 192 12.11 -6.72 -2.77
CA ASN A 192 12.51 -5.31 -2.78
C ASN A 192 11.30 -4.37 -2.89
N TYR A 193 10.49 -4.27 -1.81
CA TYR A 193 9.37 -3.32 -1.73
C TYR A 193 9.79 -1.88 -1.38
N SER A 194 11.03 -1.68 -0.90
CA SER A 194 11.47 -0.36 -0.38
C SER A 194 12.98 -0.12 -0.48
N GLY A 195 13.71 -0.84 -1.36
CA GLY A 195 15.17 -0.68 -1.47
C GLY A 195 15.99 -1.30 -0.32
N ASN A 196 15.36 -1.71 0.78
CA ASN A 196 15.97 -2.46 1.88
C ASN A 196 15.53 -3.92 1.83
N GLU A 197 16.48 -4.86 1.88
CA GLU A 197 16.18 -6.29 1.88
C GLU A 197 15.68 -6.74 3.26
N PHE A 198 14.44 -7.29 3.30
CA PHE A 198 13.99 -8.06 4.45
C PHE A 198 14.68 -9.42 4.43
N SER A 199 15.66 -9.61 5.30
CA SER A 199 16.52 -10.80 5.35
C SER A 199 15.98 -11.89 6.29
N ILE A 200 16.52 -13.12 6.16
CA ILE A 200 16.23 -14.23 7.09
C ILE A 200 16.53 -13.84 8.56
N ALA A 201 17.50 -12.95 8.79
CA ALA A 201 17.81 -12.45 10.14
C ALA A 201 16.66 -11.60 10.73
N HIS A 202 15.88 -10.93 9.89
CA HIS A 202 14.70 -10.15 10.32
C HIS A 202 13.46 -11.01 10.58
N GLN A 203 13.47 -12.29 10.18
CA GLN A 203 12.38 -13.25 10.42
C GLN A 203 12.55 -14.04 11.74
N ARG A 204 13.70 -13.96 12.39
CA ARG A 204 14.03 -14.62 13.66
C ARG A 204 13.88 -13.68 14.84
#